data_006f407830e3ef41e8d4026bdfcbc6a2
#
_entry.id   006f407830e3ef41e8d4026bdfcbc6a2
#
_cell.length_a   1.000
_cell.length_b   1.000
_cell.length_c   1.000
_cell.angle_alpha   90.00
_cell.angle_beta   90.00
_cell.angle_gamma   90.00
#
_symmetry.space_group_name_H-M   'P 1'
#
loop_
_entity.id
_entity.type
_entity.pdbx_description
1 polymer ?
#
loop_
_entity_poly.entity_id
_entity_poly.type
_entity_poly.pdbx_seq_one_letter_code
_entity_poly.pdbx_strand_id
1 'polypeptide(L)'
;MLPSSETNSQSIKDSQTKLDRFLVCGLGSLGQHCVAVLKEYGAIVNAIDREQPQNLQVSNLSSLLEQLLIGDCRQSSILEQANISQCRTVLLVTGNERVNIEAAFAARLLNPQVRLVVRSDKQNLNELLSQTLGNFIAFEPNQISASGFAVAALGDDNLGYFQLEERQFRVVKRQIKMSDNWGNKWRIYELNTLYRRVLNHANDSSPLPK
;
A
#
# COMPACT_ATOMS: atom_id res chain seq x y z
N MET A 1 41.22 -21.27 16.06
CA MET A 1 40.82 -19.97 15.55
C MET A 1 39.46 -20.13 14.86
N LEU A 2 38.40 -19.70 15.51
CA LEU A 2 37.03 -19.69 14.95
C LEU A 2 36.87 -18.39 14.16
N PRO A 3 36.25 -18.39 12.96
CA PRO A 3 36.03 -17.17 12.22
C PRO A 3 34.92 -16.35 12.90
N SER A 4 35.17 -15.06 13.01
CA SER A 4 34.40 -14.04 13.70
C SER A 4 32.94 -13.91 13.17
N SER A 5 32.00 -13.85 14.12
CA SER A 5 30.56 -13.66 13.96
C SER A 5 30.10 -12.27 13.42
N GLU A 6 31.02 -11.41 13.01
CA GLU A 6 30.71 -10.03 12.59
C GLU A 6 30.22 -9.93 11.14
N THR A 7 30.63 -10.85 10.25
CA THR A 7 30.24 -10.82 8.83
C THR A 7 28.75 -11.19 8.62
N ASN A 8 28.15 -11.94 9.55
CA ASN A 8 26.76 -12.39 9.40
C ASN A 8 25.75 -11.33 9.84
N SER A 9 26.14 -10.46 10.79
CA SER A 9 25.26 -9.38 11.29
C SER A 9 25.17 -8.21 10.32
N GLN A 10 26.20 -7.96 9.51
CA GLN A 10 26.22 -6.89 8.51
C GLN A 10 25.40 -7.27 7.29
N SER A 11 25.49 -8.52 6.83
CA SER A 11 24.67 -9.00 5.70
C SER A 11 23.17 -9.09 6.03
N ILE A 12 22.81 -9.34 7.28
CA ILE A 12 21.41 -9.34 7.74
C ILE A 12 20.86 -7.91 7.83
N LYS A 13 21.66 -6.94 8.32
CA LYS A 13 21.29 -5.53 8.35
C LYS A 13 21.13 -4.93 6.96
N ASP A 14 22.04 -5.26 6.03
CA ASP A 14 21.95 -4.79 4.64
C ASP A 14 20.75 -5.39 3.90
N SER A 15 20.38 -6.64 4.20
CA SER A 15 19.17 -7.28 3.65
C SER A 15 17.89 -6.66 4.22
N GLN A 16 17.87 -6.27 5.49
CA GLN A 16 16.72 -5.66 6.15
C GLN A 16 16.50 -4.22 5.64
N THR A 17 17.58 -3.43 5.46
CA THR A 17 17.49 -2.08 4.90
C THR A 17 16.97 -2.07 3.46
N LYS A 18 17.27 -3.08 2.66
CA LYS A 18 16.75 -3.21 1.29
C LYS A 18 15.24 -3.52 1.27
N LEU A 19 14.73 -4.22 2.28
CA LEU A 19 13.31 -4.58 2.38
C LEU A 19 12.39 -3.39 2.73
N ASP A 20 12.93 -2.35 3.34
CA ASP A 20 12.16 -1.26 3.92
C ASP A 20 12.20 0.04 3.09
N ARG A 21 12.92 0.06 1.97
CA ARG A 21 13.07 1.24 1.11
C ARG A 21 12.09 1.22 -0.07
N PHE A 22 11.35 2.32 -0.21
CA PHE A 22 10.35 2.53 -1.25
C PHE A 22 10.63 3.81 -2.03
N LEU A 23 10.30 3.80 -3.31
CA LEU A 23 10.33 4.98 -4.16
C LEU A 23 8.91 5.30 -4.64
N VAL A 24 8.47 6.54 -4.47
CA VAL A 24 7.17 7.03 -4.94
C VAL A 24 7.40 8.04 -6.05
N CYS A 25 6.92 7.74 -7.25
CA CYS A 25 6.97 8.63 -8.42
C CYS A 25 5.59 9.27 -8.64
N GLY A 26 5.54 10.59 -8.47
CA GLY A 26 4.33 11.40 -8.50
C GLY A 26 3.79 11.69 -7.10
N LEU A 27 3.88 12.96 -6.67
CA LEU A 27 3.41 13.45 -5.38
C LEU A 27 2.11 14.28 -5.51
N GLY A 28 1.25 13.92 -6.45
CA GLY A 28 -0.15 14.33 -6.44
C GLY A 28 -0.89 13.75 -5.21
N SER A 29 -2.20 13.96 -5.10
CA SER A 29 -2.99 13.50 -3.95
C SER A 29 -2.75 12.02 -3.61
N LEU A 30 -2.81 11.13 -4.59
CA LEU A 30 -2.58 9.70 -4.38
C LEU A 30 -1.17 9.41 -3.84
N GLY A 31 -0.14 9.99 -4.45
CA GLY A 31 1.25 9.74 -4.04
C GLY A 31 1.55 10.22 -2.63
N GLN A 32 1.04 11.40 -2.25
CA GLN A 32 1.20 11.91 -0.88
C GLN A 32 0.56 10.98 0.17
N HIS A 33 -0.64 10.45 -0.11
CA HIS A 33 -1.28 9.48 0.78
C HIS A 33 -0.51 8.16 0.82
N CYS A 34 0.03 7.69 -0.30
CA CYS A 34 0.90 6.51 -0.32
C CYS A 34 2.13 6.71 0.58
N VAL A 35 2.79 7.87 0.51
CA VAL A 35 3.91 8.21 1.38
C VAL A 35 3.50 8.13 2.86
N ALA A 36 2.39 8.77 3.23
CA ALA A 36 1.91 8.77 4.60
C ALA A 36 1.68 7.35 5.13
N VAL A 37 0.95 6.52 4.38
CA VAL A 37 0.66 5.13 4.76
C VAL A 37 1.94 4.29 4.85
N LEU A 38 2.87 4.41 3.90
CA LEU A 38 4.14 3.70 3.95
C LEU A 38 4.95 4.07 5.20
N LYS A 39 4.93 5.34 5.60
CA LYS A 39 5.59 5.79 6.84
C LYS A 39 4.94 5.24 8.10
N GLU A 40 3.63 5.08 8.16
CA GLU A 40 2.94 4.41 9.27
C GLU A 40 3.41 2.96 9.46
N TYR A 41 3.78 2.29 8.36
CA TYR A 41 4.40 0.96 8.40
C TYR A 41 5.92 0.97 8.63
N GLY A 42 6.52 2.11 8.94
CA GLY A 42 7.95 2.23 9.25
C GLY A 42 8.87 2.23 8.03
N ALA A 43 8.33 2.40 6.82
CA ALA A 43 9.12 2.39 5.59
C ALA A 43 10.03 3.63 5.45
N ILE A 44 11.15 3.45 4.75
CA ILE A 44 12.00 4.53 4.26
C ILE A 44 11.49 4.90 2.86
N VAL A 45 11.08 6.16 2.68
CA VAL A 45 10.44 6.59 1.43
C VAL A 45 11.23 7.71 0.78
N ASN A 46 11.69 7.47 -0.45
CA ASN A 46 12.16 8.49 -1.37
C ASN A 46 11.04 8.84 -2.36
N ALA A 47 11.06 10.04 -2.88
CA ALA A 47 10.08 10.46 -3.87
C ALA A 47 10.70 11.19 -5.06
N ILE A 48 10.07 11.07 -6.20
CA ILE A 48 10.34 11.85 -7.41
C ILE A 48 9.05 12.54 -7.82
N ASP A 49 9.11 13.83 -8.06
CA ASP A 49 8.05 14.56 -8.76
C ASP A 49 8.66 15.48 -9.81
N ARG A 50 7.87 15.82 -10.81
CA ARG A 50 8.28 16.72 -11.90
C ARG A 50 8.49 18.14 -11.42
N GLU A 51 7.70 18.53 -10.42
CA GLU A 51 7.68 19.86 -9.82
C GLU A 51 7.58 19.75 -8.30
N GLN A 52 7.96 20.81 -7.61
CA GLN A 52 7.76 20.90 -6.17
C GLN A 52 6.24 20.83 -5.86
N PRO A 53 5.78 19.91 -5.01
CA PRO A 53 4.37 19.82 -4.65
C PRO A 53 3.84 21.14 -4.05
N GLN A 54 2.88 21.77 -4.74
CA GLN A 54 2.26 23.02 -4.31
C GLN A 54 1.06 22.78 -3.39
N ASN A 55 0.27 21.76 -3.68
CA ASN A 55 -0.94 21.42 -2.95
C ASN A 55 -0.67 20.25 -2.00
N LEU A 56 -0.35 20.56 -0.76
CA LEU A 56 -0.08 19.54 0.25
C LEU A 56 -1.40 19.00 0.81
N GLN A 57 -1.68 17.72 0.52
CA GLN A 57 -2.76 16.96 1.14
C GLN A 57 -2.33 16.37 2.49
N VAL A 58 -1.03 16.17 2.65
CA VAL A 58 -0.39 15.68 3.87
C VAL A 58 0.47 16.80 4.42
N SER A 59 0.10 17.34 5.58
CA SER A 59 0.69 18.56 6.16
C SER A 59 2.22 18.50 6.37
N ASN A 60 2.74 17.30 6.64
CA ASN A 60 4.14 17.09 7.00
C ASN A 60 4.91 16.29 5.95
N LEU A 61 4.51 16.38 4.67
CA LEU A 61 5.04 15.54 3.60
C LEU A 61 6.57 15.52 3.55
N SER A 62 7.21 16.67 3.63
CA SER A 62 8.68 16.78 3.59
C SER A 62 9.40 16.07 4.73
N SER A 63 8.80 16.00 5.91
CA SER A 63 9.36 15.26 7.05
C SER A 63 9.15 13.75 6.97
N LEU A 64 8.25 13.30 6.11
CA LEU A 64 7.99 11.88 5.86
C LEU A 64 8.93 11.28 4.82
N LEU A 65 9.56 12.11 4.00
CA LEU A 65 10.47 11.68 2.95
C LEU A 65 11.92 11.70 3.46
N GLU A 66 12.67 10.68 3.11
CA GLU A 66 14.13 10.72 3.26
C GLU A 66 14.76 11.63 2.20
N GLN A 67 14.23 11.55 0.97
CA GLN A 67 14.70 12.38 -0.14
C GLN A 67 13.53 12.71 -1.08
N LEU A 68 13.48 13.96 -1.53
CA LEU A 68 12.64 14.40 -2.64
C LEU A 68 13.54 14.85 -3.79
N LEU A 69 13.36 14.25 -4.95
CA LEU A 69 14.02 14.64 -6.19
C LEU A 69 13.03 15.29 -7.14
N ILE A 70 13.43 16.41 -7.71
CA ILE A 70 12.64 17.09 -8.73
C ILE A 70 13.19 16.70 -10.11
N GLY A 71 12.35 16.03 -10.91
CA GLY A 71 12.74 15.55 -12.22
C GLY A 71 11.73 14.57 -12.82
N ASP A 72 12.07 14.09 -14.01
CA ASP A 72 11.26 13.12 -14.75
C ASP A 72 11.64 11.70 -14.32
N CYS A 73 10.70 10.98 -13.72
CA CYS A 73 10.90 9.61 -13.24
C CYS A 73 11.15 8.58 -14.36
N ARG A 74 11.04 8.95 -15.63
CA ARG A 74 11.44 8.12 -16.78
C ARG A 74 12.94 8.14 -17.04
N GLN A 75 13.65 9.14 -16.51
CA GLN A 75 15.08 9.29 -16.71
C GLN A 75 15.86 8.40 -15.76
N SER A 76 16.71 7.54 -16.31
CA SER A 76 17.56 6.62 -15.55
C SER A 76 18.41 7.36 -14.50
N SER A 77 18.97 8.53 -14.86
CA SER A 77 19.79 9.32 -13.95
C SER A 77 19.02 9.81 -12.70
N ILE A 78 17.74 10.14 -12.84
CA ILE A 78 16.89 10.56 -11.71
C ILE A 78 16.53 9.35 -10.83
N LEU A 79 16.22 8.21 -11.45
CA LEU A 79 15.96 6.96 -10.72
C LEU A 79 17.20 6.47 -9.95
N GLU A 80 18.39 6.60 -10.55
CA GLU A 80 19.66 6.27 -9.89
C GLU A 80 19.93 7.19 -8.68
N GLN A 81 19.73 8.50 -8.83
CA GLN A 81 19.83 9.46 -7.74
C GLN A 81 18.83 9.16 -6.60
N ALA A 82 17.66 8.61 -6.93
CA ALA A 82 16.68 8.15 -5.96
C ALA A 82 17.05 6.81 -5.30
N ASN A 83 18.23 6.26 -5.59
CA ASN A 83 18.71 4.97 -5.07
C ASN A 83 17.79 3.79 -5.41
N ILE A 84 17.29 3.74 -6.64
CA ILE A 84 16.36 2.69 -7.11
C ILE A 84 16.92 1.28 -6.91
N SER A 85 18.24 1.09 -7.04
CA SER A 85 18.90 -0.20 -6.85
C SER A 85 18.71 -0.77 -5.44
N GLN A 86 18.46 0.08 -4.45
CA GLN A 86 18.21 -0.28 -3.06
C GLN A 86 16.72 -0.39 -2.73
N CYS A 87 15.84 0.00 -3.65
CA CYS A 87 14.42 -0.03 -3.40
C CYS A 87 13.84 -1.44 -3.54
N ARG A 88 13.02 -1.82 -2.58
CA ARG A 88 12.18 -3.02 -2.66
C ARG A 88 11.03 -2.83 -3.66
N THR A 89 10.43 -1.65 -3.64
CA THR A 89 9.23 -1.35 -4.42
C THR A 89 9.29 0.06 -4.97
N VAL A 90 8.83 0.23 -6.20
CA VAL A 90 8.57 1.54 -6.82
C VAL A 90 7.06 1.67 -7.06
N LEU A 91 6.49 2.76 -6.57
CA LEU A 91 5.12 3.17 -6.83
C LEU A 91 5.12 4.24 -7.93
N LEU A 92 4.49 3.96 -9.04
CA LEU A 92 4.37 4.85 -10.20
C LEU A 92 2.93 5.34 -10.27
N VAL A 93 2.69 6.49 -9.62
CA VAL A 93 1.34 6.99 -9.32
C VAL A 93 1.10 8.41 -9.84
N THR A 94 1.83 8.81 -10.88
CA THR A 94 1.59 10.11 -11.54
C THR A 94 0.19 10.16 -12.18
N GLY A 95 -0.26 11.36 -12.51
CA GLY A 95 -1.52 11.55 -13.22
C GLY A 95 -1.51 11.09 -14.68
N ASN A 96 -0.36 10.67 -15.21
CA ASN A 96 -0.18 10.28 -16.60
C ASN A 96 0.22 8.80 -16.70
N GLU A 97 -0.69 7.97 -17.17
CA GLU A 97 -0.50 6.53 -17.30
C GLU A 97 0.72 6.17 -18.18
N ARG A 98 0.89 6.87 -19.31
CA ARG A 98 2.04 6.63 -20.20
C ARG A 98 3.37 6.86 -19.48
N VAL A 99 3.47 7.93 -18.68
CA VAL A 99 4.66 8.21 -17.87
C VAL A 99 4.90 7.09 -16.88
N ASN A 100 3.83 6.59 -16.22
CA ASN A 100 3.93 5.48 -15.26
C ASN A 100 4.47 4.21 -15.93
N ILE A 101 3.98 3.88 -17.11
CA ILE A 101 4.41 2.68 -17.85
C ILE A 101 5.88 2.84 -18.33
N GLU A 102 6.23 3.98 -18.94
CA GLU A 102 7.60 4.24 -19.40
C GLU A 102 8.60 4.20 -18.22
N ALA A 103 8.22 4.78 -17.07
CA ALA A 103 9.03 4.73 -15.87
C ALA A 103 9.13 3.31 -15.27
N ALA A 104 8.10 2.47 -15.42
CA ALA A 104 8.16 1.06 -15.00
C ALA A 104 9.22 0.28 -15.77
N PHE A 105 9.33 0.50 -17.08
CA PHE A 105 10.39 -0.10 -17.88
C PHE A 105 11.78 0.40 -17.45
N ALA A 106 11.95 1.70 -17.28
CA ALA A 106 13.21 2.29 -16.83
C ALA A 106 13.62 1.75 -15.45
N ALA A 107 12.66 1.67 -14.53
CA ALA A 107 12.87 1.12 -13.20
C ALA A 107 13.28 -0.36 -13.22
N ARG A 108 12.65 -1.18 -14.07
CA ARG A 108 12.98 -2.60 -14.22
C ARG A 108 14.38 -2.81 -14.81
N LEU A 109 14.81 -1.96 -15.72
CA LEU A 109 16.17 -2.02 -16.28
C LEU A 109 17.24 -1.74 -15.22
N LEU A 110 17.00 -0.78 -14.33
CA LEU A 110 17.94 -0.40 -13.28
C LEU A 110 17.90 -1.33 -12.05
N ASN A 111 16.74 -1.90 -11.75
CA ASN A 111 16.58 -2.86 -10.66
C ASN A 111 15.68 -4.03 -11.12
N PRO A 112 16.28 -5.12 -11.61
CA PRO A 112 15.54 -6.28 -12.13
C PRO A 112 14.63 -6.96 -11.12
N GLN A 113 14.86 -6.80 -9.83
CA GLN A 113 14.10 -7.44 -8.75
C GLN A 113 13.04 -6.53 -8.11
N VAL A 114 13.01 -5.26 -8.48
CA VAL A 114 12.10 -4.29 -7.86
C VAL A 114 10.63 -4.69 -8.10
N ARG A 115 9.79 -4.57 -7.06
CA ARG A 115 8.36 -4.66 -7.23
C ARG A 115 7.82 -3.37 -7.85
N LEU A 116 7.04 -3.49 -8.90
CA LEU A 116 6.41 -2.36 -9.58
C LEU A 116 4.92 -2.30 -9.22
N VAL A 117 4.51 -1.18 -8.64
CA VAL A 117 3.11 -0.87 -8.34
C VAL A 117 2.72 0.34 -9.18
N VAL A 118 1.83 0.15 -10.13
CA VAL A 118 1.58 1.13 -11.19
C VAL A 118 0.13 1.57 -11.19
N ARG A 119 -0.09 2.87 -11.27
CA ARG A 119 -1.42 3.42 -11.58
C ARG A 119 -1.68 3.27 -13.07
N SER A 120 -2.66 2.46 -13.44
CA SER A 120 -3.10 2.25 -14.82
C SER A 120 -4.53 1.74 -14.87
N ASP A 121 -5.31 2.22 -15.82
CA ASP A 121 -6.73 1.88 -16.00
C ASP A 121 -6.97 0.84 -17.11
N LYS A 122 -5.94 0.43 -17.85
CA LYS A 122 -6.06 -0.44 -19.02
C LYS A 122 -5.80 -1.90 -18.69
N GLN A 123 -6.83 -2.63 -18.30
CA GLN A 123 -6.74 -4.04 -17.89
C GLN A 123 -5.96 -4.93 -18.86
N ASN A 124 -6.30 -4.91 -20.16
CA ASN A 124 -5.62 -5.75 -21.17
C ASN A 124 -4.12 -5.46 -21.27
N LEU A 125 -3.74 -4.17 -21.16
CA LEU A 125 -2.34 -3.76 -21.17
C LEU A 125 -1.63 -4.20 -19.86
N ASN A 126 -2.31 -4.10 -18.74
CA ASN A 126 -1.78 -4.48 -17.43
C ASN A 126 -1.45 -5.98 -17.35
N GLU A 127 -2.26 -6.84 -17.96
CA GLU A 127 -1.98 -8.28 -18.05
C GLU A 127 -0.72 -8.55 -18.86
N LEU A 128 -0.58 -7.90 -20.03
CA LEU A 128 0.62 -8.01 -20.89
C LEU A 128 1.87 -7.49 -20.16
N LEU A 129 1.76 -6.34 -19.49
CA LEU A 129 2.86 -5.74 -18.73
C LEU A 129 3.29 -6.63 -17.55
N SER A 130 2.33 -7.26 -16.87
CA SER A 130 2.62 -8.20 -15.78
C SER A 130 3.42 -9.41 -16.26
N GLN A 131 3.10 -9.94 -17.44
CA GLN A 131 3.85 -11.05 -18.06
C GLN A 131 5.25 -10.63 -18.50
N THR A 132 5.37 -9.39 -19.04
CA THR A 132 6.62 -8.90 -19.60
C THR A 132 7.59 -8.40 -18.54
N LEU A 133 7.10 -7.62 -17.58
CA LEU A 133 7.94 -6.99 -16.55
C LEU A 133 8.17 -7.89 -15.33
N GLY A 134 7.29 -8.86 -15.05
CA GLY A 134 7.35 -9.66 -13.83
C GLY A 134 7.30 -8.80 -12.55
N ASN A 135 6.91 -9.36 -11.43
CA ASN A 135 6.75 -8.65 -10.15
C ASN A 135 6.10 -7.25 -10.29
N PHE A 136 5.03 -7.22 -11.08
CA PHE A 136 4.28 -6.04 -11.49
C PHE A 136 2.82 -6.18 -11.07
N ILE A 137 2.26 -5.11 -10.54
CA ILE A 137 0.83 -5.00 -10.28
C ILE A 137 0.35 -3.60 -10.67
N ALA A 138 -0.80 -3.53 -11.32
CA ALA A 138 -1.44 -2.28 -11.67
C ALA A 138 -2.78 -2.13 -10.96
N PHE A 139 -3.08 -0.89 -10.56
CA PHE A 139 -4.35 -0.53 -9.95
C PHE A 139 -4.94 0.68 -10.65
N GLU A 140 -6.25 0.62 -10.85
CA GLU A 140 -7.07 1.76 -11.22
C GLU A 140 -7.66 2.37 -9.94
N PRO A 141 -7.25 3.61 -9.57
CA PRO A 141 -7.65 4.21 -8.29
C PRO A 141 -9.16 4.37 -8.12
N ASN A 142 -9.89 4.61 -9.22
CA ASN A 142 -11.33 4.77 -9.18
C ASN A 142 -12.03 3.46 -8.80
N GLN A 143 -11.52 2.30 -9.25
CA GLN A 143 -12.08 1.00 -8.88
C GLN A 143 -11.91 0.71 -7.38
N ILE A 144 -10.75 1.07 -6.82
CA ILE A 144 -10.48 0.88 -5.39
C ILE A 144 -11.38 1.80 -4.55
N SER A 145 -11.48 3.08 -4.93
CA SER A 145 -12.26 4.05 -4.18
C SER A 145 -13.78 3.87 -4.37
N ALA A 146 -14.24 3.42 -5.53
CA ALA A 146 -15.66 3.19 -5.81
C ALA A 146 -16.31 2.23 -4.82
N SER A 147 -15.59 1.18 -4.41
CA SER A 147 -16.08 0.25 -3.38
C SER A 147 -16.30 0.93 -2.03
N GLY A 148 -15.40 1.83 -1.64
CA GLY A 148 -15.51 2.62 -0.41
C GLY A 148 -16.74 3.56 -0.44
N PHE A 149 -16.93 4.28 -1.54
CA PHE A 149 -18.12 5.13 -1.72
C PHE A 149 -19.41 4.32 -1.73
N ALA A 150 -19.44 3.18 -2.41
CA ALA A 150 -20.59 2.30 -2.43
C ALA A 150 -20.93 1.76 -1.04
N VAL A 151 -19.93 1.36 -0.27
CA VAL A 151 -20.09 0.89 1.12
C VAL A 151 -20.67 2.00 1.99
N ALA A 152 -20.15 3.22 1.89
CA ALA A 152 -20.66 4.37 2.63
C ALA A 152 -22.11 4.69 2.27
N ALA A 153 -22.50 4.55 1.01
CA ALA A 153 -23.89 4.73 0.55
C ALA A 153 -24.87 3.68 1.10
N LEU A 154 -24.38 2.51 1.50
CA LEU A 154 -25.20 1.44 2.07
C LEU A 154 -25.51 1.60 3.57
N GLY A 155 -24.98 2.65 4.21
CA GLY A 155 -25.26 3.03 5.59
C GLY A 155 -24.04 3.01 6.50
N ASP A 156 -24.15 3.74 7.61
CA ASP A 156 -23.04 4.05 8.54
C ASP A 156 -22.48 2.81 9.27
N ASP A 157 -23.24 1.73 9.35
CA ASP A 157 -22.81 0.49 10.01
C ASP A 157 -21.81 -0.34 9.17
N ASN A 158 -21.70 -0.04 7.86
CA ASN A 158 -20.84 -0.81 6.97
C ASN A 158 -19.41 -0.25 6.97
N LEU A 159 -18.44 -1.09 7.32
CA LEU A 159 -17.01 -0.75 7.30
C LEU A 159 -16.33 -1.20 6.01
N GLY A 160 -16.86 -2.21 5.34
CA GLY A 160 -16.29 -2.73 4.11
C GLY A 160 -16.86 -4.06 3.65
N TYR A 161 -16.43 -4.43 2.47
CA TYR A 161 -16.65 -5.75 1.90
C TYR A 161 -15.31 -6.30 1.44
N PHE A 162 -15.12 -7.59 1.57
CA PHE A 162 -14.00 -8.28 0.96
C PHE A 162 -14.46 -9.64 0.43
N GLN A 163 -13.76 -10.11 -0.59
CA GLN A 163 -13.99 -11.42 -1.18
C GLN A 163 -12.85 -12.35 -0.75
N LEU A 164 -13.22 -13.52 -0.28
CA LEU A 164 -12.29 -14.61 -0.03
C LEU A 164 -12.79 -15.83 -0.80
N GLU A 165 -12.00 -16.26 -1.77
CA GLU A 165 -12.40 -17.28 -2.76
C GLU A 165 -13.71 -16.86 -3.48
N GLU A 166 -14.74 -17.69 -3.47
CA GLU A 166 -16.04 -17.40 -4.08
C GLU A 166 -17.03 -16.71 -3.12
N ARG A 167 -16.62 -16.43 -1.88
CA ARG A 167 -17.48 -15.85 -0.85
C ARG A 167 -17.21 -14.38 -0.66
N GLN A 168 -18.29 -13.60 -0.62
CA GLN A 168 -18.25 -12.19 -0.26
C GLN A 168 -18.58 -12.02 1.22
N PHE A 169 -17.75 -11.24 1.93
CA PHE A 169 -17.90 -10.92 3.34
C PHE A 169 -18.19 -9.43 3.51
N ARG A 170 -19.11 -9.13 4.40
CA ARG A 170 -19.43 -7.76 4.81
C ARG A 170 -18.93 -7.54 6.23
N VAL A 171 -18.14 -6.48 6.43
CA VAL A 171 -17.68 -6.03 7.75
C VAL A 171 -18.59 -4.93 8.23
N VAL A 172 -19.20 -5.12 9.40
CA VAL A 172 -20.12 -4.14 10.00
C VAL A 172 -19.65 -3.79 11.42
N LYS A 173 -19.78 -2.51 11.76
CA LYS A 173 -19.65 -2.04 13.14
C LYS A 173 -21.05 -1.80 13.70
N ARG A 174 -21.39 -2.45 14.77
CA ARG A 174 -22.72 -2.31 15.38
C ARG A 174 -22.62 -2.02 16.86
N GLN A 175 -23.32 -0.98 17.29
CA GLN A 175 -23.55 -0.74 18.70
C GLN A 175 -24.80 -1.52 19.14
N ILE A 176 -24.61 -2.47 20.05
CA ILE A 176 -25.70 -3.26 20.60
C ILE A 176 -26.34 -2.46 21.74
N LYS A 177 -27.63 -2.17 21.64
CA LYS A 177 -28.43 -1.52 22.69
C LYS A 177 -29.13 -2.56 23.52
N MET A 178 -29.46 -2.19 24.78
CA MET A 178 -30.24 -3.05 25.71
C MET A 178 -31.60 -3.49 25.13
N SER A 179 -32.17 -2.66 24.25
CA SER A 179 -33.41 -2.93 23.52
C SER A 179 -33.28 -3.92 22.38
N ASP A 180 -32.05 -4.20 21.90
CA ASP A 180 -31.83 -5.10 20.79
C ASP A 180 -32.08 -6.55 21.24
N ASN A 181 -32.55 -7.39 20.31
CA ASN A 181 -32.72 -8.82 20.55
C ASN A 181 -31.44 -9.54 21.01
N TRP A 182 -30.30 -8.91 20.84
CA TRP A 182 -28.97 -9.39 21.21
C TRP A 182 -28.44 -8.76 22.52
N GLY A 183 -29.08 -7.70 23.02
CA GLY A 183 -28.68 -7.04 24.26
C GLY A 183 -28.91 -7.95 25.48
N ASN A 184 -27.87 -8.15 26.30
CA ASN A 184 -27.90 -8.96 27.54
C ASN A 184 -28.35 -10.43 27.42
N LYS A 185 -28.66 -10.93 26.23
CA LYS A 185 -29.18 -12.31 26.03
C LYS A 185 -28.14 -13.26 25.45
N TRP A 186 -27.11 -12.74 24.80
CA TRP A 186 -26.15 -13.52 24.04
C TRP A 186 -24.71 -13.25 24.48
N ARG A 187 -23.96 -14.30 24.71
CA ARG A 187 -22.51 -14.19 24.91
C ARG A 187 -21.83 -14.03 23.53
N ILE A 188 -20.65 -13.42 23.49
CA ILE A 188 -19.93 -13.13 22.25
C ILE A 188 -19.73 -14.38 21.39
N TYR A 189 -19.41 -15.53 21.99
CA TYR A 189 -19.23 -16.77 21.26
C TYR A 189 -20.54 -17.28 20.60
N GLU A 190 -21.70 -16.97 21.18
CA GLU A 190 -23.01 -17.34 20.63
C GLU A 190 -23.38 -16.52 19.40
N LEU A 191 -22.73 -15.34 19.23
CA LEU A 191 -22.87 -14.51 18.04
C LEU A 191 -22.09 -15.08 16.86
N ASN A 192 -21.12 -15.95 17.10
CA ASN A 192 -20.40 -16.64 16.04
C ASN A 192 -21.24 -17.77 15.47
N THR A 193 -21.55 -17.68 14.18
CA THR A 193 -22.31 -18.68 13.43
C THR A 193 -21.55 -19.09 12.16
N LEU A 194 -22.10 -20.01 11.38
CA LEU A 194 -21.55 -20.41 10.08
C LEU A 194 -21.38 -19.21 9.12
N TYR A 195 -22.25 -18.20 9.25
CA TYR A 195 -22.30 -17.04 8.34
C TYR A 195 -21.89 -15.72 9.00
N ARG A 196 -21.47 -15.73 10.27
CA ARG A 196 -21.11 -14.52 11.00
C ARG A 196 -19.99 -14.80 11.98
N ARG A 197 -19.04 -13.88 12.07
CA ARG A 197 -17.95 -13.88 13.06
C ARG A 197 -17.84 -12.51 13.72
N VAL A 198 -17.62 -12.51 15.01
CA VAL A 198 -17.23 -11.31 15.77
C VAL A 198 -15.71 -11.19 15.66
N LEU A 199 -15.24 -10.08 15.09
CA LEU A 199 -13.81 -9.82 14.89
C LEU A 199 -13.20 -9.08 16.07
N ASN A 200 -13.95 -8.14 16.65
CA ASN A 200 -13.50 -7.35 17.81
C ASN A 200 -14.71 -6.80 18.57
N HIS A 201 -14.53 -6.47 19.85
CA HIS A 201 -15.52 -5.76 20.66
C HIS A 201 -14.84 -4.78 21.63
N ALA A 202 -15.60 -3.77 22.12
CA ALA A 202 -15.05 -2.63 22.85
C ALA A 202 -14.32 -2.97 24.18
N ASN A 203 -14.56 -4.14 24.76
CA ASN A 203 -13.98 -4.56 26.01
C ASN A 203 -12.82 -5.56 25.86
N ASP A 204 -12.42 -5.87 24.63
CA ASP A 204 -11.35 -6.82 24.37
C ASP A 204 -10.08 -6.07 23.95
N SER A 205 -9.13 -6.01 24.88
CA SER A 205 -7.78 -5.52 24.62
C SER A 205 -6.83 -6.63 24.13
N SER A 206 -7.33 -7.85 23.98
CA SER A 206 -6.55 -8.97 23.51
C SER A 206 -6.37 -8.93 21.99
N PRO A 207 -5.17 -9.17 21.45
CA PRO A 207 -5.01 -9.33 20.03
C PRO A 207 -5.81 -10.54 19.55
N LEU A 208 -6.37 -10.46 18.33
CA LEU A 208 -7.08 -11.56 17.70
C LEU A 208 -6.25 -12.84 17.74
N PRO A 209 -6.81 -13.99 18.08
CA PRO A 209 -6.09 -15.25 17.98
C PRO A 209 -5.65 -15.47 16.52
N LYS A 210 -4.39 -15.84 16.37
CA LYS A 210 -3.75 -16.13 15.08
C LYS A 210 -4.42 -17.31 14.37
#